data_5052db6d3050fe622b6887f70eea3625
#
_entry.id   5052db6d3050fe622b6887f70eea3625
#
_cell.length_a   1.000
_cell.length_b   1.000
_cell.length_c   1.000
_cell.angle_alpha   90.00
_cell.angle_beta   90.00
_cell.angle_gamma   90.00
#
_symmetry.space_group_name_H-M   'P 1'
#
loop_
_entity.id
_entity.type
_entity.pdbx_description
1 polymer ?
#
loop_
_entity_poly.entity_id
_entity_poly.type
_entity_poly.pdbx_seq_one_letter_code
_entity_poly.pdbx_strand_id
1 'polypeptide(L)'
;MEIWGIGDFDTRVRLQRCEITAGDTGEKIYNWQCVRDVFAKVERDIDEVIDNGNLEQGQALTLTIWKVPELTTRWRVLIAGVPYSIEGIDPVSRLSPVCKLSVRSIE
;
A
#
# COMPACT_ATOMS: atom_id res chain seq x y z
N MET A 1 -25.41 -5.73 3.80
CA MET A 1 -24.37 -5.28 4.53
C MET A 1 -23.20 -6.16 4.40
N GLU A 2 -22.04 -5.59 4.30
CA GLU A 2 -20.91 -6.38 4.17
C GLU A 2 -20.28 -6.71 5.45
N ILE A 3 -19.88 -7.91 5.67
CA ILE A 3 -19.25 -8.34 6.87
C ILE A 3 -17.83 -8.61 6.58
N TRP A 4 -16.93 -7.90 7.21
CA TRP A 4 -15.54 -8.11 6.99
C TRP A 4 -15.02 -9.14 7.96
N GLY A 5 -14.75 -10.31 7.49
CA GLY A 5 -14.25 -11.38 8.34
C GLY A 5 -12.78 -11.52 8.24
N ILE A 6 -12.18 -12.17 9.21
CA ILE A 6 -10.77 -12.40 9.17
C ILE A 6 -10.33 -13.14 7.96
N GLY A 7 -11.15 -14.03 7.47
CA GLY A 7 -10.75 -14.79 6.32
C GLY A 7 -10.56 -13.98 5.05
N ASP A 8 -11.10 -12.75 5.01
CA ASP A 8 -10.93 -11.96 3.82
C ASP A 8 -9.60 -11.24 3.86
N PHE A 9 -8.95 -11.15 4.98
CA PHE A 9 -7.70 -10.43 5.09
C PHE A 9 -6.60 -11.44 5.24
N ASP A 10 -6.21 -12.05 4.15
CA ASP A 10 -5.30 -13.18 4.22
C ASP A 10 -3.90 -12.86 3.72
N THR A 11 -3.62 -11.67 3.27
CA THR A 11 -2.31 -11.35 2.76
C THR A 11 -1.60 -10.44 3.73
N ARG A 12 -0.41 -10.85 4.18
CA ARG A 12 0.31 -10.03 5.12
C ARG A 12 1.03 -8.95 4.37
N VAL A 13 0.87 -7.71 4.75
CA VAL A 13 1.58 -6.62 4.13
C VAL A 13 2.30 -5.86 5.20
N ARG A 14 3.46 -5.32 4.86
CA ARG A 14 4.26 -4.58 5.82
C ARG A 14 4.19 -3.11 5.46
N LEU A 15 3.84 -2.27 6.41
CA LEU A 15 3.73 -0.85 6.17
C LEU A 15 5.05 -0.21 6.55
N GLN A 16 5.60 0.59 5.63
CA GLN A 16 6.88 1.22 5.85
C GLN A 16 6.79 2.71 5.71
N ARG A 17 7.50 3.42 6.56
CA ARG A 17 7.54 4.86 6.53
C ARG A 17 8.96 5.27 6.20
N CYS A 18 9.11 6.32 5.41
CA CYS A 18 10.42 6.78 5.02
C CYS A 18 10.92 7.83 5.98
N GLU A 19 12.17 7.64 6.45
CA GLU A 19 12.76 8.59 7.29
C GLU A 19 13.86 9.22 6.51
N ILE A 20 13.92 10.53 6.39
CA ILE A 20 14.91 11.20 5.60
C ILE A 20 15.94 11.80 6.53
N THR A 21 17.19 11.45 6.31
CA THR A 21 18.26 12.00 7.12
C THR A 21 19.27 12.67 6.19
N ALA A 22 20.16 13.46 6.75
CA ALA A 22 21.18 14.11 5.95
C ALA A 22 22.47 13.33 6.06
N GLY A 23 23.13 13.13 4.95
CA GLY A 23 24.42 12.45 4.98
C GLY A 23 25.50 13.43 5.29
N ASP A 24 26.75 12.94 5.35
CA ASP A 24 27.86 13.77 5.71
C ASP A 24 28.09 14.90 4.73
N THR A 25 27.76 14.75 3.51
CA THR A 25 27.98 15.79 2.53
C THR A 25 26.71 16.53 2.23
N GLY A 26 25.69 16.39 3.06
CA GLY A 26 24.46 17.13 2.84
C GLY A 26 23.44 16.45 1.98
N GLU A 27 23.74 15.30 1.44
CA GLU A 27 22.80 14.65 0.58
C GLU A 27 21.67 14.06 1.42
N LYS A 28 20.53 13.82 0.83
CA LYS A 28 19.41 13.24 1.55
C LYS A 28 19.46 11.73 1.48
N ILE A 29 19.33 11.10 2.60
CA ILE A 29 19.35 9.66 2.66
C ILE A 29 17.97 9.21 3.07
N TYR A 30 17.36 8.33 2.24
CA TYR A 30 16.02 7.85 2.52
C TYR A 30 16.08 6.45 3.12
N ASN A 31 15.57 6.32 4.33
CA ASN A 31 15.54 5.03 5.00
C ASN A 31 14.12 4.61 5.22
N TRP A 32 13.77 3.43 4.73
CA TRP A 32 12.42 2.92 4.92
C TRP A 32 12.39 2.06 6.16
N GLN A 33 11.52 2.40 7.07
CA GLN A 33 11.42 1.68 8.32
C GLN A 33 10.09 0.99 8.42
N CYS A 34 10.09 -0.25 8.86
CA CYS A 34 8.86 -1.00 9.01
C CYS A 34 8.17 -0.52 10.25
N VAL A 35 6.95 -0.08 10.11
CA VAL A 35 6.18 0.42 11.23
C VAL A 35 5.31 -0.67 11.80
N ARG A 36 4.62 -1.40 10.96
CA ARG A 36 3.78 -2.49 11.42
C ARG A 36 3.39 -3.40 10.28
N ASP A 37 3.00 -4.60 10.61
CA ASP A 37 2.49 -5.54 9.64
C ASP A 37 0.98 -5.60 9.82
N VAL A 38 0.26 -5.68 8.74
CA VAL A 38 -1.20 -5.82 8.79
C VAL A 38 -1.61 -6.86 7.77
N PHE A 39 -2.81 -7.38 7.92
CA PHE A 39 -3.33 -8.29 6.94
C PHE A 39 -4.27 -7.52 6.02
N ALA A 40 -4.26 -7.85 4.77
CA ALA A 40 -5.03 -7.12 3.77
C ALA A 40 -5.77 -8.06 2.85
N LYS A 41 -6.86 -7.57 2.29
CA LYS A 41 -7.53 -8.26 1.23
C LYS A 41 -7.01 -7.61 -0.03
N VAL A 42 -6.44 -8.39 -0.93
CA VAL A 42 -5.79 -7.87 -2.11
C VAL A 42 -6.64 -8.11 -3.33
N GLU A 43 -6.88 -7.06 -4.10
CA GLU A 43 -7.64 -7.18 -5.32
C GLU A 43 -6.84 -6.57 -6.45
N ARG A 44 -6.76 -7.26 -7.57
CA ARG A 44 -6.05 -6.73 -8.68
C ARG A 44 -6.92 -5.80 -9.45
N ASP A 45 -6.33 -4.75 -9.94
CA ASP A 45 -7.06 -3.81 -10.71
C ASP A 45 -7.05 -4.23 -12.13
N ILE A 46 -8.02 -4.98 -12.56
CA ILE A 46 -8.02 -5.47 -13.85
C ILE A 46 -8.33 -4.48 -14.90
N ASP A 47 -8.91 -3.39 -14.62
CA ASP A 47 -9.22 -2.49 -15.65
C ASP A 47 -8.05 -1.93 -16.31
N GLU A 48 -7.02 -2.07 -15.76
CA GLU A 48 -5.94 -1.51 -16.34
C GLU A 48 -5.48 -2.09 -17.49
N VAL A 49 -5.77 -2.96 -17.78
CA VAL A 49 -5.35 -3.60 -18.81
C VAL A 49 -5.18 -3.05 -19.94
N ILE A 50 -4.98 -2.69 -20.26
CA ILE A 50 -4.83 -2.34 -21.34
C ILE A 50 -4.42 -2.00 -22.43
N ASP A 51 -4.34 -1.47 -22.85
CA ASP A 51 -4.06 -1.03 -23.93
C ASP A 51 -2.87 -1.34 -24.47
N ASN A 52 -2.72 -1.64 -25.40
CA ASN A 52 -1.55 -1.88 -25.98
C ASN A 52 -0.76 -2.90 -25.36
N GLY A 53 -1.21 -3.50 -24.57
CA GLY A 53 -0.52 -4.56 -24.06
C GLY A 53 0.73 -4.21 -23.41
N ASN A 54 0.86 -3.13 -23.01
CA ASN A 54 2.01 -2.78 -22.52
C ASN A 54 1.99 -2.65 -21.15
N LEU A 55 1.90 -3.55 -20.43
CA LEU A 55 1.84 -3.42 -19.16
C LEU A 55 2.95 -3.40 -18.43
N GLU A 56 3.86 -3.36 -18.75
CA GLU A 56 4.90 -3.50 -18.10
C GLU A 56 5.08 -2.82 -16.90
N GLN A 57 4.81 -1.91 -16.67
CA GLN A 57 5.11 -1.29 -15.62
C GLN A 57 4.38 -1.47 -14.51
N GLY A 58 4.46 -1.72 -13.63
CA GLY A 58 3.80 -1.69 -12.49
C GLY A 58 2.52 -2.34 -12.37
N GLN A 59 2.27 -3.14 -11.42
CA GLN A 59 1.03 -3.72 -11.24
C GLN A 59 0.28 -2.87 -10.29
N ALA A 60 -0.95 -2.60 -10.52
CA ALA A 60 -1.82 -1.83 -9.65
C ALA A 60 -2.71 -2.77 -8.86
N LEU A 61 -2.80 -2.55 -7.57
CA LEU A 61 -3.61 -3.39 -6.71
C LEU A 61 -4.43 -2.50 -5.79
N THR A 62 -5.52 -3.04 -5.30
CA THR A 62 -6.32 -2.37 -4.28
C THR A 62 -6.24 -3.23 -3.04
N LEU A 63 -5.84 -2.64 -1.94
CA LEU A 63 -5.73 -3.36 -0.68
C LEU A 63 -6.78 -2.83 0.27
N THR A 64 -7.46 -3.73 0.97
CA THR A 64 -8.39 -3.34 2.03
C THR A 64 -7.73 -3.76 3.33
N ILE A 65 -7.53 -2.81 4.24
CA ILE A 65 -6.92 -3.10 5.53
C ILE A 65 -7.71 -2.39 6.61
N TRP A 66 -7.47 -2.76 7.85
CA TRP A 66 -8.08 -2.07 8.96
C TRP A 66 -7.42 -0.71 9.03
N LYS A 67 -8.15 0.30 9.40
CA LYS A 67 -7.63 1.66 9.36
C LYS A 67 -6.44 1.84 10.27
N VAL A 68 -5.43 2.54 9.75
CA VAL A 68 -4.24 2.86 10.49
C VAL A 68 -4.17 4.38 10.48
N PRO A 69 -4.47 5.05 11.58
CA PRO A 69 -4.61 6.49 11.57
C PRO A 69 -3.41 7.27 11.08
N GLU A 70 -2.22 6.79 11.33
CA GLU A 70 -1.06 7.54 10.94
C GLU A 70 -0.63 7.32 9.50
N LEU A 71 -1.30 6.44 8.78
CA LEU A 71 -0.87 6.10 7.43
C LEU A 71 -1.11 7.24 6.46
N THR A 72 -0.15 7.53 5.62
CA THR A 72 -0.30 8.55 4.59
C THR A 72 0.22 8.01 3.27
N THR A 73 0.03 8.75 2.21
CA THR A 73 0.48 8.31 0.89
C THR A 73 1.99 8.40 0.77
N ARG A 74 2.69 8.92 1.77
CA ARG A 74 4.13 8.95 1.71
C ARG A 74 4.72 7.64 2.20
N TRP A 75 3.93 6.77 2.76
CA TRP A 75 4.41 5.46 3.18
C TRP A 75 4.38 4.53 1.98
N ARG A 76 4.91 3.36 2.14
CA ARG A 76 4.80 2.34 1.09
C ARG A 76 4.48 1.02 1.76
N VAL A 77 4.05 0.03 0.97
CA VAL A 77 3.75 -1.29 1.51
C VAL A 77 4.63 -2.31 0.84
N LEU A 78 5.03 -3.32 1.60
CA LEU A 78 5.75 -4.43 1.03
C LEU A 78 4.82 -5.62 1.02
N ILE A 79 4.66 -6.26 -0.12
CA ILE A 79 3.84 -7.46 -0.24
C ILE A 79 4.76 -8.53 -0.79
N ALA A 80 5.00 -9.55 -0.01
CA ALA A 80 5.88 -10.64 -0.40
C ALA A 80 7.26 -10.11 -0.80
N GLY A 81 7.72 -9.09 -0.11
CA GLY A 81 9.02 -8.53 -0.38
C GLY A 81 9.07 -7.53 -1.51
N VAL A 82 7.97 -7.27 -2.18
CA VAL A 82 7.95 -6.34 -3.31
C VAL A 82 7.36 -5.02 -2.85
N PRO A 83 8.04 -3.90 -3.07
CA PRO A 83 7.51 -2.63 -2.60
C PRO A 83 6.48 -2.04 -3.55
N TYR A 84 5.46 -1.44 -2.97
CA TYR A 84 4.41 -0.79 -3.73
C TYR A 84 4.21 0.61 -3.15
N SER A 85 4.08 1.60 -4.00
CA SER A 85 3.81 2.94 -3.53
C SER A 85 2.31 3.13 -3.33
N ILE A 86 1.93 3.92 -2.34
CA ILE A 86 0.53 4.16 -2.06
C ILE A 86 0.12 5.37 -2.86
N GLU A 87 -0.83 5.18 -3.78
CA GLU A 87 -1.27 6.27 -4.61
C GLU A 87 -2.51 6.95 -4.07
N GLY A 88 -3.25 6.30 -3.25
CA GLY A 88 -4.44 6.90 -2.67
C GLY A 88 -4.94 6.10 -1.51
N ILE A 89 -5.62 6.75 -0.59
CA ILE A 89 -6.21 6.11 0.57
C ILE A 89 -7.67 6.52 0.59
N ASP A 90 -8.54 5.53 0.50
CA ASP A 90 -9.98 5.76 0.52
C ASP A 90 -10.51 5.30 1.85
N PRO A 91 -11.00 6.15 2.68
CA PRO A 91 -11.50 5.72 4.00
C PRO A 91 -12.82 5.00 3.94
N VAL A 92 -13.41 4.87 2.78
CA VAL A 92 -14.69 4.24 2.56
C VAL A 92 -15.77 5.09 3.20
N SER A 93 -15.76 5.27 4.50
CA SER A 93 -16.65 6.20 5.15
C SER A 93 -16.05 6.50 6.50
N ARG A 94 -16.55 7.56 7.14
CA ARG A 94 -16.00 7.93 8.38
C ARG A 94 -16.21 6.87 9.43
N LEU A 95 -17.26 6.11 9.33
CA LEU A 95 -17.55 5.11 10.33
C LEU A 95 -17.02 3.73 9.96
N SER A 96 -16.43 3.57 8.82
CA SER A 96 -15.95 2.25 8.44
C SER A 96 -14.67 1.92 9.19
N PRO A 97 -14.50 0.67 9.63
CA PRO A 97 -13.27 0.29 10.31
C PRO A 97 -12.15 -0.01 9.34
N VAL A 98 -12.42 -0.04 8.05
CA VAL A 98 -11.41 -0.38 7.06
C VAL A 98 -11.22 0.74 6.08
N CYS A 99 -10.10 0.73 5.39
CA CYS A 99 -9.87 1.67 4.32
C CYS A 99 -9.29 0.92 3.14
N LYS A 100 -9.34 1.53 1.97
CA LYS A 100 -8.82 0.91 0.79
C LYS A 100 -7.65 1.71 0.29
N LEU A 101 -6.58 1.03 -0.07
CA LEU A 101 -5.38 1.67 -0.55
C LEU A 101 -5.20 1.33 -2.02
N SER A 102 -4.92 2.33 -2.83
CA SER A 102 -4.58 2.09 -4.22
C SER A 102 -3.07 2.10 -4.27
N VAL A 103 -2.47 1.00 -4.65
CA VAL A 103 -1.03 0.89 -4.64
C VAL A 103 -0.51 0.42 -5.99
N ARG A 104 0.73 0.74 -6.31
CA ARG A 104 1.32 0.36 -7.57
C ARG A 104 2.75 -0.05 -7.31
N SER A 105 3.21 -1.11 -7.93
CA SER A 105 4.53 -1.62 -7.65
C SER A 105 5.58 -0.61 -8.10
N ILE A 106 6.64 -0.53 -7.34
CA ILE A 106 7.71 0.38 -7.62
C ILE A 106 8.74 -0.42 -8.33
N GLU A 107 9.07 -0.01 -9.49
CA GLU A 107 9.99 -0.79 -10.18
C GLU A 107 11.15 -0.14 -10.45
#